data_2f8a132b66b22333ced26748e54b657a
#
_entry.id   2f8a132b66b22333ced26748e54b657a
#
_cell.length_a   1.000
_cell.length_b   1.000
_cell.length_c   1.000
_cell.angle_alpha   90.00
_cell.angle_beta   90.00
_cell.angle_gamma   90.00
#
_symmetry.space_group_name_H-M   'P 1'
#
loop_
_entity.id
_entity.type
_entity.pdbx_description
1 polymer ?
#
loop_
_entity_poly.entity_id
_entity_poly.type
_entity_poly.pdbx_seq_one_letter_code
_entity_poly.pdbx_strand_id
1 'polypeptide(L)'
;MRRSDRAVTDAAKIREIILRCECCRLGLCDGEECYIVPLSFGYEESGGVRRFYFHSAKEGRKLELIEKTHRAGFELDCGYCLHESETACKNSAAFQSVIGTGRIAAVTNPAEAREGLRSILRHTTGKTDWTLPEGAEQSVRVLRLDVETLTCKEHR
;
A
#
# COMPACT_ATOMS: atom_id res chain seq x y z
N MET A 1 2.76 -16.88 -10.54
CA MET A 1 1.69 -16.03 -11.13
C MET A 1 1.10 -16.73 -12.35
N ARG A 2 -0.24 -16.92 -12.44
CA ARG A 2 -0.88 -17.70 -13.53
C ARG A 2 -0.83 -16.98 -14.90
N ARG A 3 -0.95 -15.65 -14.95
CA ARG A 3 -0.91 -14.83 -16.17
C ARG A 3 0.41 -14.09 -16.24
N SER A 4 1.47 -14.81 -16.64
CA SER A 4 2.82 -14.24 -16.77
C SER A 4 2.94 -13.22 -17.92
N ASP A 5 2.07 -13.33 -18.93
CA ASP A 5 1.96 -12.39 -20.05
C ASP A 5 1.58 -10.95 -19.59
N ARG A 6 1.02 -10.79 -18.39
CA ARG A 6 0.66 -9.50 -17.78
C ARG A 6 1.62 -9.05 -16.68
N ALA A 7 2.69 -9.80 -16.45
CA ALA A 7 3.62 -9.48 -15.38
C ALA A 7 4.43 -8.22 -15.72
N VAL A 8 4.52 -7.30 -14.76
CA VAL A 8 5.43 -6.17 -14.78
C VAL A 8 6.61 -6.49 -13.88
N THR A 9 7.82 -6.55 -14.43
CA THR A 9 9.07 -6.90 -13.71
C THR A 9 10.03 -5.73 -13.62
N ASP A 10 9.84 -4.69 -14.43
CA ASP A 10 10.65 -3.48 -14.39
C ASP A 10 10.37 -2.68 -13.11
N ALA A 11 11.42 -2.42 -12.31
CA ALA A 11 11.32 -1.79 -11.01
C ALA A 11 10.80 -0.33 -11.10
N ALA A 12 11.21 0.41 -12.12
CA ALA A 12 10.77 1.80 -12.31
C ALA A 12 9.29 1.84 -12.66
N LYS A 13 8.82 0.90 -13.51
CA LYS A 13 7.41 0.77 -13.86
C LYS A 13 6.55 0.34 -12.67
N ILE A 14 7.02 -0.60 -11.85
CA ILE A 14 6.32 -0.99 -10.61
C ILE A 14 6.17 0.23 -9.68
N ARG A 15 7.24 1.01 -9.48
CA ARG A 15 7.21 2.23 -8.70
C ARG A 15 6.19 3.24 -9.26
N GLU A 16 6.17 3.47 -10.58
CA GLU A 16 5.21 4.34 -11.23
C GLU A 16 3.76 3.91 -10.93
N ILE A 17 3.47 2.61 -11.07
CA ILE A 17 2.14 2.05 -10.80
C ILE A 17 1.75 2.27 -9.33
N ILE A 18 2.64 1.95 -8.38
CA ILE A 18 2.39 2.18 -6.95
C ILE A 18 2.05 3.66 -6.68
N LEU A 19 2.82 4.58 -7.24
CA LEU A 19 2.63 6.02 -7.03
C LEU A 19 1.34 6.58 -7.67
N ARG A 20 0.73 5.85 -8.59
CA ARG A 20 -0.56 6.21 -9.21
C ARG A 20 -1.76 5.66 -8.43
N CYS A 21 -1.56 4.66 -7.57
CA CYS A 21 -2.64 4.11 -6.75
C CYS A 21 -2.97 5.08 -5.62
N GLU A 22 -4.25 5.28 -5.34
CA GLU A 22 -4.72 6.22 -4.31
C GLU A 22 -4.93 5.56 -2.95
N CYS A 23 -5.15 4.25 -2.95
CA CYS A 23 -5.50 3.48 -1.76
C CYS A 23 -4.73 2.17 -1.72
N CYS A 24 -4.28 1.79 -0.51
CA CYS A 24 -3.75 0.46 -0.23
C CYS A 24 -4.75 -0.31 0.65
N ARG A 25 -5.11 -1.51 0.23
CA ARG A 25 -5.95 -2.42 1.01
C ARG A 25 -5.05 -3.38 1.76
N LEU A 26 -4.98 -3.23 3.10
CA LEU A 26 -4.27 -4.16 3.97
C LEU A 26 -5.17 -5.35 4.31
N GLY A 27 -4.65 -6.55 4.11
CA GLY A 27 -5.24 -7.80 4.58
C GLY A 27 -4.51 -8.29 5.83
N LEU A 28 -5.22 -8.40 6.94
CA LEU A 28 -4.72 -8.87 8.23
C LEU A 28 -5.45 -10.17 8.62
N CYS A 29 -4.70 -11.15 9.13
CA CYS A 29 -5.29 -12.40 9.57
C CYS A 29 -5.83 -12.29 11.01
N ASP A 30 -7.06 -12.76 11.22
CA ASP A 30 -7.70 -12.88 12.53
C ASP A 30 -8.19 -14.33 12.71
N GLY A 31 -7.28 -15.24 13.04
CA GLY A 31 -7.54 -16.67 13.02
C GLY A 31 -7.87 -17.16 11.61
N GLU A 32 -9.08 -17.67 11.40
CA GLU A 32 -9.58 -18.11 10.08
C GLU A 32 -10.20 -16.97 9.25
N GLU A 33 -10.43 -15.80 9.86
CA GLU A 33 -11.00 -14.65 9.19
C GLU A 33 -9.92 -13.77 8.55
N CYS A 34 -10.27 -13.11 7.45
CA CYS A 34 -9.46 -12.09 6.82
C CYS A 34 -10.08 -10.71 7.06
N TYR A 35 -9.34 -9.85 7.75
CA TYR A 35 -9.75 -8.46 7.98
C TYR A 35 -9.07 -7.55 6.96
N ILE A 36 -9.86 -6.92 6.10
CA ILE A 36 -9.36 -6.01 5.05
C ILE A 36 -9.71 -4.56 5.41
N VAL A 37 -8.72 -3.67 5.34
CA VAL A 37 -8.93 -2.25 5.60
C VAL A 37 -8.26 -1.38 4.53
N PRO A 38 -9.02 -0.46 3.88
CA PRO A 38 -8.46 0.51 2.94
C PRO A 38 -7.79 1.66 3.70
N LEU A 39 -6.60 2.06 3.26
CA LEU A 39 -5.80 3.12 3.89
C LEU A 39 -5.12 3.99 2.84
N SER A 40 -5.06 5.29 3.09
CA SER A 40 -4.07 6.16 2.44
C SER A 40 -2.68 5.74 2.87
N PHE A 41 -1.70 5.87 2.00
CA PHE A 41 -0.35 5.39 2.24
C PHE A 41 0.73 6.37 1.77
N GLY A 42 1.93 6.21 2.32
CA GLY A 42 3.17 6.73 1.76
C GLY A 42 4.03 5.58 1.25
N TYR A 43 4.84 5.81 0.23
CA TYR A 43 5.73 4.81 -0.35
C TYR A 43 7.15 5.31 -0.41
N GLU A 44 8.07 4.52 0.10
CA GLU A 44 9.50 4.78 0.06
C GLU A 44 10.24 3.56 -0.49
N GLU A 45 11.26 3.82 -1.32
CA GLU A 45 12.14 2.78 -1.85
C GLU A 45 13.60 3.27 -1.75
N SER A 46 14.43 2.50 -1.07
CA SER A 46 15.85 2.78 -0.91
C SER A 46 16.64 1.50 -0.80
N GLY A 47 17.74 1.39 -1.56
CA GLY A 47 18.62 0.22 -1.53
C GLY A 47 17.92 -1.10 -1.86
N GLY A 48 16.88 -1.07 -2.69
CA GLY A 48 16.07 -2.26 -3.04
C GLY A 48 15.04 -2.66 -1.99
N VAL A 49 14.97 -1.94 -0.88
CA VAL A 49 13.96 -2.16 0.18
C VAL A 49 12.77 -1.26 -0.09
N ARG A 50 11.57 -1.85 -0.15
CA ARG A 50 10.30 -1.16 -0.36
C ARG A 50 9.54 -1.09 0.94
N ARG A 51 9.02 0.10 1.28
CA ARG A 51 8.25 0.37 2.49
C ARG A 51 6.96 1.11 2.19
N PHE A 52 5.90 0.70 2.85
CA PHE A 52 4.68 1.49 2.92
C PHE A 52 4.51 2.04 4.32
N TYR A 53 4.06 3.30 4.42
CA TYR A 53 3.69 3.95 5.66
C TYR A 53 2.19 4.21 5.68
N PHE A 54 1.58 3.98 6.84
CA PHE A 54 0.16 4.24 7.07
C PHE A 54 0.00 4.99 8.39
N HIS A 55 -1.13 5.65 8.56
CA HIS A 55 -1.51 6.17 9.87
C HIS A 55 -2.87 5.64 10.31
N SER A 56 -3.11 5.62 11.60
CA SER A 56 -4.31 5.09 12.21
C SER A 56 -4.59 5.80 13.52
N ALA A 57 -5.81 5.68 14.04
CA ALA A 57 -6.08 5.95 15.44
C ALA A 57 -5.15 5.11 16.33
N LYS A 58 -4.99 5.50 17.60
CA LYS A 58 -4.07 4.83 18.54
C LYS A 58 -4.55 3.46 19.02
N GLU A 59 -5.83 3.14 18.80
CA GLU A 59 -6.50 1.92 19.23
C GLU A 59 -7.38 1.35 18.11
N GLY A 60 -7.71 0.07 18.20
CA GLY A 60 -8.67 -0.62 17.36
C GLY A 60 -8.16 -1.91 16.75
N ARG A 61 -9.10 -2.72 16.22
CA ARG A 61 -8.90 -4.09 15.72
C ARG A 61 -7.66 -4.24 14.82
N LYS A 62 -7.43 -3.27 13.93
CA LYS A 62 -6.26 -3.28 13.05
C LYS A 62 -4.94 -3.34 13.84
N LEU A 63 -4.79 -2.53 14.88
CA LEU A 63 -3.56 -2.49 15.68
C LEU A 63 -3.39 -3.77 16.50
N GLU A 64 -4.45 -4.30 17.07
CA GLU A 64 -4.44 -5.57 17.80
C GLU A 64 -3.96 -6.73 16.92
N LEU A 65 -4.46 -6.79 15.67
CA LEU A 65 -4.06 -7.81 14.70
C LEU A 65 -2.60 -7.65 14.26
N ILE A 66 -2.14 -6.41 14.06
CA ILE A 66 -0.75 -6.11 13.71
C ILE A 66 0.19 -6.52 14.87
N GLU A 67 -0.15 -6.20 16.11
CA GLU A 67 0.64 -6.59 17.28
C GLU A 67 0.69 -8.11 17.47
N LYS A 68 -0.40 -8.81 17.15
CA LYS A 68 -0.50 -10.27 17.27
C LYS A 68 0.30 -11.01 16.19
N THR A 69 0.27 -10.52 14.95
CA THR A 69 0.78 -11.29 13.79
C THR A 69 2.05 -10.73 13.20
N HIS A 70 2.27 -9.41 13.29
CA HIS A 70 3.34 -8.67 12.63
C HIS A 70 3.43 -8.90 11.11
N ARG A 71 2.32 -9.34 10.48
CA ARG A 71 2.27 -9.65 9.05
C ARG A 71 1.03 -9.06 8.40
N ALA A 72 1.19 -8.62 7.16
CA ALA A 72 0.07 -8.18 6.34
C ALA A 72 0.26 -8.61 4.88
N GLY A 73 -0.85 -8.92 4.22
CA GLY A 73 -0.96 -8.84 2.78
C GLY A 73 -1.37 -7.43 2.39
N PHE A 74 -1.07 -7.03 1.17
CA PHE A 74 -1.51 -5.75 0.64
C PHE A 74 -1.87 -5.85 -0.83
N GLU A 75 -2.77 -4.99 -1.24
CA GLU A 75 -3.21 -4.82 -2.62
C GLU A 75 -3.38 -3.34 -2.92
N LEU A 76 -2.95 -2.95 -4.13
CA LEU A 76 -3.19 -1.63 -4.72
C LEU A 76 -3.60 -1.83 -6.18
N ASP A 77 -4.55 -1.03 -6.66
CA ASP A 77 -4.95 -1.03 -8.06
C ASP A 77 -5.20 0.38 -8.57
N CYS A 78 -5.05 0.55 -9.87
CA CYS A 78 -5.39 1.78 -10.57
C CYS A 78 -5.67 1.52 -12.05
N GLY A 79 -6.21 2.54 -12.72
CA GLY A 79 -6.40 2.53 -14.17
C GLY A 79 -7.43 1.53 -14.67
N TYR A 80 -8.42 1.15 -13.83
CA TYR A 80 -9.51 0.30 -14.30
C TYR A 80 -10.32 1.03 -15.38
N CYS A 81 -10.45 0.37 -16.55
CA CYS A 81 -11.27 0.84 -17.65
C CYS A 81 -11.91 -0.36 -18.37
N LEU A 82 -13.23 -0.39 -18.43
CA LEU A 82 -13.96 -1.43 -19.15
C LEU A 82 -13.81 -1.22 -20.66
N HIS A 83 -13.46 -2.28 -21.39
CA HIS A 83 -13.49 -2.36 -22.85
C HIS A 83 -14.69 -3.21 -23.24
N GLU A 84 -15.77 -2.53 -23.64
CA GLU A 84 -17.00 -3.18 -24.08
C GLU A 84 -16.87 -3.80 -25.47
N SER A 85 -17.56 -4.91 -25.66
CA SER A 85 -17.68 -5.62 -26.94
C SER A 85 -19.13 -6.04 -27.16
N GLU A 86 -19.56 -6.09 -28.39
CA GLU A 86 -20.89 -6.63 -28.77
C GLU A 86 -21.06 -8.09 -28.35
N THR A 87 -19.96 -8.82 -28.20
CA THR A 87 -19.96 -10.20 -27.72
C THR A 87 -19.63 -10.23 -26.24
N ALA A 88 -20.55 -10.66 -25.39
CA ALA A 88 -20.43 -10.63 -23.93
C ALA A 88 -19.10 -11.24 -23.40
N CYS A 89 -18.67 -12.37 -23.94
CA CYS A 89 -17.42 -13.05 -23.53
C CYS A 89 -16.12 -12.36 -24.01
N LYS A 90 -16.23 -11.32 -24.85
CA LYS A 90 -15.11 -10.52 -25.34
C LYS A 90 -14.90 -9.22 -24.56
N ASN A 91 -15.82 -8.91 -23.65
CA ASN A 91 -15.61 -7.78 -22.72
C ASN A 91 -14.31 -7.97 -21.95
N SER A 92 -13.53 -6.94 -21.83
CA SER A 92 -12.25 -6.92 -21.14
C SER A 92 -12.10 -5.65 -20.31
N ALA A 93 -11.10 -5.59 -19.43
CA ALA A 93 -10.78 -4.39 -18.69
C ALA A 93 -9.29 -4.13 -18.69
N ALA A 94 -8.90 -2.88 -18.94
CA ALA A 94 -7.57 -2.41 -18.59
C ALA A 94 -7.47 -2.24 -17.07
N PHE A 95 -6.31 -2.52 -16.51
CA PHE A 95 -6.00 -2.31 -15.10
C PHE A 95 -4.50 -2.41 -14.84
N GLN A 96 -4.08 -1.85 -13.74
CA GLN A 96 -2.76 -2.08 -13.14
C GLN A 96 -2.98 -2.47 -11.68
N SER A 97 -2.28 -3.49 -11.18
CA SER A 97 -2.41 -3.96 -9.81
C SER A 97 -1.10 -4.42 -9.22
N VAL A 98 -0.93 -4.18 -7.93
CA VAL A 98 0.21 -4.63 -7.13
C VAL A 98 -0.30 -5.40 -5.93
N ILE A 99 0.19 -6.61 -5.75
CA ILE A 99 -0.15 -7.48 -4.61
C ILE A 99 1.14 -7.95 -3.96
N GLY A 100 1.17 -7.96 -2.65
CA GLY A 100 2.33 -8.44 -1.93
C GLY A 100 2.05 -8.79 -0.48
N THR A 101 3.11 -9.18 0.20
CA THR A 101 3.10 -9.45 1.64
C THR A 101 4.33 -8.84 2.29
N GLY A 102 4.27 -8.63 3.59
CA GLY A 102 5.40 -8.10 4.33
C GLY A 102 5.21 -8.10 5.83
N ARG A 103 6.23 -7.58 6.52
CA ARG A 103 6.18 -7.36 7.96
C ARG A 103 5.64 -5.98 8.24
N ILE A 104 4.67 -5.90 9.14
CA ILE A 104 4.05 -4.65 9.55
C ILE A 104 4.20 -4.45 11.05
N ALA A 105 4.53 -3.23 11.47
CA ALA A 105 4.64 -2.86 12.87
C ALA A 105 4.36 -1.38 13.08
N ALA A 106 4.05 -1.01 14.32
CA ALA A 106 4.01 0.39 14.74
C ALA A 106 5.43 0.96 14.76
N VAL A 107 5.58 2.17 14.22
CA VAL A 107 6.84 2.93 14.27
C VAL A 107 6.99 3.52 15.67
N THR A 108 8.08 3.19 16.33
CA THR A 108 8.39 3.68 17.69
C THR A 108 9.33 4.88 17.71
N ASN A 109 10.16 5.04 16.66
CA ASN A 109 11.07 6.17 16.52
C ASN A 109 10.29 7.42 16.06
N PRO A 110 10.26 8.53 16.83
CA PRO A 110 9.51 9.73 16.48
C PRO A 110 9.96 10.39 15.16
N ALA A 111 11.25 10.38 14.87
CA ALA A 111 11.77 10.95 13.62
C ALA A 111 11.29 10.15 12.42
N GLU A 112 11.33 8.81 12.47
CA GLU A 112 10.79 7.94 11.43
C GLU A 112 9.27 8.11 11.30
N ALA A 113 8.54 8.23 12.41
CA ALA A 113 7.09 8.45 12.38
C ALA A 113 6.74 9.76 11.64
N ARG A 114 7.49 10.84 11.88
CA ARG A 114 7.32 12.12 11.16
C ARG A 114 7.61 11.96 9.67
N GLU A 115 8.67 11.24 9.28
CA GLU A 115 8.95 10.98 7.87
C GLU A 115 7.87 10.11 7.22
N GLY A 116 7.34 9.11 7.92
CA GLY A 116 6.20 8.33 7.46
C GLY A 116 4.96 9.19 7.19
N LEU A 117 4.65 10.13 8.09
CA LEU A 117 3.54 11.09 7.88
C LEU A 117 3.80 12.01 6.68
N ARG A 118 5.04 12.51 6.49
CA ARG A 118 5.39 13.30 5.32
C ARG A 118 5.27 12.49 4.02
N SER A 119 5.67 11.22 4.06
CA SER A 119 5.53 10.32 2.91
C SER A 119 4.06 10.13 2.53
N ILE A 120 3.17 9.92 3.50
CA ILE A 120 1.72 9.84 3.27
C ILE A 120 1.19 11.14 2.67
N LEU A 121 1.54 12.30 3.25
CA LEU A 121 1.10 13.61 2.74
C LEU A 121 1.60 13.86 1.33
N ARG A 122 2.87 13.55 1.05
CA ARG A 122 3.46 13.68 -0.30
C ARG A 122 2.71 12.84 -1.31
N HIS A 123 2.40 11.58 -0.96
CA HIS A 123 1.67 10.69 -1.84
C HIS A 123 0.24 11.16 -2.10
N THR A 124 -0.50 11.54 -1.05
CA THR A 124 -1.91 11.91 -1.15
C THR A 124 -2.17 13.29 -1.76
N THR A 125 -1.24 14.22 -1.59
CA THR A 125 -1.42 15.62 -2.02
C THR A 125 -0.55 16.03 -3.20
N GLY A 126 0.48 15.24 -3.53
CA GLY A 126 1.51 15.59 -4.51
C GLY A 126 2.47 16.71 -4.07
N LYS A 127 2.33 17.25 -2.84
CA LYS A 127 3.14 18.34 -2.33
C LYS A 127 4.25 17.83 -1.40
N THR A 128 5.41 18.46 -1.44
CA THR A 128 6.60 18.09 -0.65
C THR A 128 6.91 19.05 0.48
N ASP A 129 6.25 20.20 0.52
CA ASP A 129 6.54 21.33 1.41
C ASP A 129 5.68 21.39 2.68
N TRP A 130 4.98 20.30 3.01
CA TRP A 130 4.17 20.22 4.22
C TRP A 130 5.00 20.34 5.49
N THR A 131 4.67 21.33 6.32
CA THR A 131 5.18 21.45 7.69
C THR A 131 4.23 20.74 8.64
N LEU A 132 4.71 19.69 9.29
CA LEU A 132 3.95 19.01 10.34
C LEU A 132 4.03 19.81 11.64
N PRO A 133 2.90 20.01 12.34
CA PRO A 133 2.91 20.58 13.68
C PRO A 133 3.84 19.80 14.63
N GLU A 134 4.29 20.45 15.70
CA GLU A 134 5.02 19.75 16.76
C GLU A 134 4.12 18.69 17.42
N GLY A 135 4.66 17.49 17.62
CA GLY A 135 3.91 16.36 18.20
C GLY A 135 2.88 15.71 17.28
N ALA A 136 2.83 16.04 15.99
CA ALA A 136 1.88 15.41 15.03
C ALA A 136 1.97 13.89 15.04
N GLU A 137 3.17 13.32 15.16
CA GLU A 137 3.42 11.89 15.24
C GLU A 137 2.89 11.24 16.52
N GLN A 138 2.62 12.05 17.56
CA GLN A 138 2.05 11.60 18.82
C GLN A 138 0.52 11.54 18.79
N SER A 139 -0.13 12.21 17.85
CA SER A 139 -1.60 12.24 17.75
C SER A 139 -2.20 11.00 17.09
N VAL A 140 -1.38 10.25 16.36
CA VAL A 140 -1.78 9.05 15.60
C VAL A 140 -0.81 7.88 15.87
N ARG A 141 -1.16 6.70 15.40
CA ARG A 141 -0.23 5.58 15.29
C ARG A 141 0.27 5.49 13.85
N VAL A 142 1.56 5.66 13.65
CA VAL A 142 2.20 5.42 12.35
C VAL A 142 2.60 3.96 12.25
N LEU A 143 2.30 3.33 11.12
CA LEU A 143 2.60 1.94 10.82
C LEU A 143 3.58 1.89 9.65
N ARG A 144 4.53 0.96 9.70
CA ARG A 144 5.44 0.65 8.59
C ARG A 144 5.27 -0.79 8.15
N LEU A 145 5.10 -1.01 6.85
CA LEU A 145 5.13 -2.31 6.20
C LEU A 145 6.43 -2.42 5.40
N ASP A 146 7.29 -3.33 5.80
CA ASP A 146 8.48 -3.72 5.03
C ASP A 146 8.09 -4.85 4.07
N VAL A 147 8.20 -4.61 2.76
CA VAL A 147 7.74 -5.54 1.71
C VAL A 147 8.70 -6.73 1.60
N GLU A 148 8.18 -7.94 1.74
CA GLU A 148 8.93 -9.20 1.54
C GLU A 148 8.68 -9.80 0.15
N THR A 149 7.41 -9.77 -0.31
CA THR A 149 7.05 -10.25 -1.65
C THR A 149 6.20 -9.22 -2.36
N LEU A 150 6.38 -9.12 -3.68
CA LEU A 150 5.59 -8.23 -4.52
C LEU A 150 5.41 -8.84 -5.90
N THR A 151 4.21 -8.75 -6.43
CA THR A 151 3.89 -9.02 -7.83
C THR A 151 3.11 -7.85 -8.41
N CYS A 152 3.44 -7.48 -9.63
CA CYS A 152 2.76 -6.42 -10.36
C CYS A 152 2.20 -6.94 -11.67
N LYS A 153 1.02 -6.49 -12.06
CA LYS A 153 0.36 -6.80 -13.33
C LYS A 153 -0.17 -5.55 -14.00
N GLU A 154 -0.10 -5.58 -15.33
CA GLU A 154 -0.75 -4.61 -16.20
C GLU A 154 -1.51 -5.33 -17.29
N HIS A 155 -2.71 -4.86 -17.61
CA HIS A 155 -3.48 -5.20 -18.80
C HIS A 155 -3.99 -3.91 -19.42
N ARG A 156 -3.76 -3.77 -20.74
CA ARG A 156 -4.16 -2.60 -21.55
C ARG A 156 -5.30 -2.96 -22.47
#